data_1943619d52960666988ace859452fdfa
#
_entry.id   1943619d52960666988ace859452fdfa
#
_cell.length_a   1.000
_cell.length_b   1.000
_cell.length_c   1.000
_cell.angle_alpha   90.00
_cell.angle_beta   90.00
_cell.angle_gamma   90.00
#
_symmetry.space_group_name_H-M   'P 1'
#
loop_
_entity.id
_entity.type
_entity.pdbx_description
1 polymer ?
#
loop_
_entity_poly.entity_id
_entity_poly.type
_entity_poly.pdbx_seq_one_letter_code
_entity_poly.pdbx_strand_id
1 'polypeptide(L)'
;MALPQLRHSELDALLDPTLDSPDSFSAIALAAIQDLDQAGTCLQIKDSDSWRRRAGHFTNSGSASFLNQFRADVDCIEVLDREGEGRLARRIEFARLRLGVAMEEAGVTKEEVHEGIAHTGLGWNNQVALATIAASSLPAKVARRWVELHAMRTELVERNLYLVLMNVERYNHTGASRIDLIQEGSIVLYRAVDGFDWRRGLLFRTYAVHWLNQAFRNYLYNFGHTVRVPIYLQKIMKQVNEAKIRLGDPKASSAEIALEGDLEEHLVDSALSATRMSLSLDAEFSSAAGTSRLGDFLEDEHTIEDDLNRMDRVTLEGDLKDALADLRERERFVVTQRFGLGNIREHTLAEVALRLGVSVERVRQIQMTALRKLSSPDLRRQFSAYLN
;
A
#
# COMPACT_ATOMS: atom_id res chain seq x y z
N MET A 1 9.74 43.30 -17.42
CA MET A 1 8.58 43.49 -18.30
C MET A 1 7.72 42.25 -18.20
N ALA A 2 6.40 42.38 -17.97
CA ALA A 2 5.50 41.23 -18.02
C ALA A 2 5.44 40.73 -19.49
N LEU A 3 5.59 39.40 -19.68
CA LEU A 3 5.47 38.80 -21.01
C LEU A 3 4.02 38.96 -21.51
N PRO A 4 3.81 39.19 -22.83
CA PRO A 4 2.47 39.24 -23.38
C PRO A 4 1.73 37.93 -23.12
N GLN A 5 0.47 38.01 -22.67
CA GLN A 5 -0.35 36.85 -22.33
C GLN A 5 -1.51 36.73 -23.30
N LEU A 6 -1.64 35.53 -23.91
CA LEU A 6 -2.79 35.14 -24.70
C LEU A 6 -3.92 34.66 -23.79
N ARG A 7 -5.11 35.24 -23.93
CA ARG A 7 -6.30 34.83 -23.17
C ARG A 7 -6.83 33.51 -23.71
N HIS A 8 -7.53 32.76 -22.85
CA HIS A 8 -8.14 31.49 -23.24
C HIS A 8 -9.17 31.64 -24.39
N SER A 9 -9.92 32.76 -24.44
CA SER A 9 -10.85 33.05 -25.52
C SER A 9 -10.19 33.33 -26.87
N GLU A 10 -8.99 33.93 -26.85
CA GLU A 10 -8.18 34.17 -28.06
C GLU A 10 -7.57 32.86 -28.56
N LEU A 11 -7.12 31.99 -27.65
CA LEU A 11 -6.65 30.66 -27.99
C LEU A 11 -7.78 29.81 -28.59
N ASP A 12 -8.99 29.87 -28.03
CA ASP A 12 -10.15 29.16 -28.60
C ASP A 12 -10.42 29.60 -30.01
N ALA A 13 -10.45 30.92 -30.29
CA ALA A 13 -10.63 31.43 -31.64
C ALA A 13 -9.60 30.95 -32.65
N LEU A 14 -8.35 30.75 -32.22
CA LEU A 14 -7.30 30.14 -33.03
C LEU A 14 -7.53 28.66 -33.31
N LEU A 15 -8.13 27.94 -32.35
CA LEU A 15 -8.36 26.50 -32.44
C LEU A 15 -9.76 26.13 -33.00
N ASP A 16 -10.71 27.06 -33.06
CA ASP A 16 -12.09 26.78 -33.52
C ASP A 16 -12.16 26.23 -34.96
N PRO A 17 -11.29 26.63 -35.92
CA PRO A 17 -11.27 26.02 -37.26
C PRO A 17 -11.02 24.51 -37.23
N THR A 18 -10.44 23.99 -36.17
CA THR A 18 -10.17 22.54 -36.01
C THR A 18 -11.43 21.73 -35.71
N LEU A 19 -12.54 22.37 -35.36
CA LEU A 19 -13.83 21.68 -35.14
C LEU A 19 -14.36 21.06 -36.44
N ASP A 20 -14.20 21.77 -37.56
CA ASP A 20 -14.67 21.32 -38.88
C ASP A 20 -13.74 20.28 -39.50
N SER A 21 -12.45 20.29 -39.08
CA SER A 21 -11.42 19.39 -39.59
C SER A 21 -10.50 18.93 -38.49
N PRO A 22 -10.92 17.93 -37.65
CA PRO A 22 -10.14 17.46 -36.51
C PRO A 22 -8.74 16.93 -36.85
N ASP A 23 -8.55 16.39 -38.06
CA ASP A 23 -7.27 15.86 -38.52
C ASP A 23 -6.25 16.97 -38.79
N SER A 24 -6.71 18.20 -39.06
CA SER A 24 -5.84 19.36 -39.27
C SER A 24 -5.32 19.99 -37.97
N PHE A 25 -5.78 19.54 -36.81
CA PHE A 25 -5.44 20.11 -35.51
C PHE A 25 -3.94 20.25 -35.27
N SER A 26 -3.18 19.20 -35.53
CA SER A 26 -1.72 19.22 -35.32
C SER A 26 -1.02 20.27 -36.19
N ALA A 27 -1.44 20.42 -37.44
CA ALA A 27 -0.84 21.40 -38.36
C ALA A 27 -1.16 22.84 -37.92
N ILE A 28 -2.43 23.13 -37.63
CA ILE A 28 -2.88 24.45 -37.15
C ILE A 28 -2.22 24.79 -35.80
N ALA A 29 -2.17 23.83 -34.89
CA ALA A 29 -1.54 24.03 -33.59
C ALA A 29 -0.05 24.31 -33.68
N LEU A 30 0.70 23.59 -34.54
CA LEU A 30 2.14 23.83 -34.76
C LEU A 30 2.42 25.20 -35.38
N ALA A 31 1.62 25.63 -36.35
CA ALA A 31 1.74 26.98 -36.92
C ALA A 31 1.49 28.06 -35.85
N ALA A 32 0.42 27.93 -35.07
CA ALA A 32 0.12 28.85 -33.98
C ALA A 32 1.19 28.84 -32.87
N ILE A 33 1.82 27.69 -32.57
CA ILE A 33 2.92 27.58 -31.62
C ILE A 33 4.14 28.37 -32.11
N GLN A 34 4.48 28.27 -33.40
CA GLN A 34 5.59 29.01 -34.00
C GLN A 34 5.38 30.54 -33.91
N ASP A 35 4.19 31.02 -34.27
CA ASP A 35 3.84 32.43 -34.19
C ASP A 35 3.90 32.96 -32.73
N LEU A 36 3.33 32.23 -31.79
CA LEU A 36 3.31 32.60 -30.38
C LEU A 36 4.69 32.59 -29.74
N ASP A 37 5.54 31.64 -30.14
CA ASP A 37 6.90 31.53 -29.61
C ASP A 37 7.83 32.58 -30.20
N GLN A 38 7.65 32.96 -31.48
CA GLN A 38 8.33 34.10 -32.07
C GLN A 38 7.93 35.45 -31.42
N ALA A 39 6.65 35.59 -31.06
CA ALA A 39 6.14 36.76 -30.34
C ALA A 39 6.52 36.76 -28.84
N GLY A 40 7.12 35.69 -28.33
CA GLY A 40 7.39 35.54 -26.90
C GLY A 40 6.14 35.52 -26.00
N THR A 41 4.97 35.15 -26.58
CA THR A 41 3.69 35.19 -25.90
C THR A 41 3.49 33.94 -25.02
N CYS A 42 2.97 34.13 -23.81
CA CYS A 42 2.64 33.06 -22.88
C CYS A 42 1.14 32.85 -22.81
N LEU A 43 0.71 31.63 -22.47
CA LEU A 43 -0.73 31.38 -22.21
C LEU A 43 -1.12 31.94 -20.86
N GLN A 44 -2.38 32.38 -20.76
CA GLN A 44 -2.98 32.79 -19.51
C GLN A 44 -3.09 31.58 -18.57
N ILE A 45 -2.58 31.73 -17.34
CA ILE A 45 -2.76 30.76 -16.28
C ILE A 45 -3.88 31.25 -15.39
N LYS A 46 -4.92 30.43 -15.23
CA LYS A 46 -6.02 30.68 -14.30
C LYS A 46 -5.80 29.90 -13.02
N ASP A 47 -6.14 30.50 -11.90
CA ASP A 47 -6.14 29.84 -10.59
C ASP A 47 -7.52 29.23 -10.29
N SER A 48 -7.55 28.27 -9.38
CA SER A 48 -8.77 27.54 -8.97
C SER A 48 -9.91 28.45 -8.54
N ASP A 49 -9.61 29.64 -8.01
CA ASP A 49 -10.62 30.62 -7.59
C ASP A 49 -11.48 31.14 -8.77
N SER A 50 -10.99 31.06 -9.98
CA SER A 50 -11.69 31.57 -11.18
C SER A 50 -12.91 30.73 -11.62
N TRP A 51 -13.00 29.47 -11.18
CA TRP A 51 -14.12 28.55 -11.47
C TRP A 51 -14.83 28.05 -10.21
N ARG A 52 -14.52 28.62 -9.06
CA ARG A 52 -15.24 28.38 -7.81
C ARG A 52 -16.28 29.46 -7.60
N ARG A 53 -17.52 29.04 -7.31
CA ARG A 53 -18.52 29.97 -6.80
C ARG A 53 -18.07 30.43 -5.43
N ARG A 54 -18.18 31.73 -5.11
CA ARG A 54 -17.94 32.20 -3.75
C ARG A 54 -18.83 31.41 -2.80
N ALA A 55 -18.23 30.59 -1.96
CA ALA A 55 -18.95 29.89 -0.92
C ALA A 55 -19.66 30.94 -0.06
N GLY A 56 -20.97 30.88 0.06
CA GLY A 56 -21.69 31.58 1.12
C GLY A 56 -21.01 31.13 2.44
N HIS A 57 -20.82 32.07 3.39
CA HIS A 57 -20.17 31.80 4.67
C HIS A 57 -20.75 30.52 5.30
N PHE A 58 -20.05 29.40 5.13
CA PHE A 58 -20.32 28.22 5.94
C PHE A 58 -19.83 28.55 7.34
N THR A 59 -20.78 28.79 8.25
CA THR A 59 -20.49 28.83 9.69
C THR A 59 -19.85 27.50 10.05
N ASN A 60 -18.59 27.56 10.46
CA ASN A 60 -17.85 26.42 11.05
C ASN A 60 -18.63 25.89 12.27
N SER A 61 -19.63 25.06 12.06
CA SER A 61 -20.15 24.21 13.13
C SER A 61 -19.11 23.14 13.36
N GLY A 62 -18.39 23.26 14.48
CA GLY A 62 -17.31 22.40 14.89
C GLY A 62 -17.67 20.92 14.67
N SER A 63 -16.70 20.14 14.17
CA SER A 63 -16.79 18.70 13.91
C SER A 63 -17.43 18.27 12.58
N ALA A 64 -17.33 19.06 11.50
CA ALA A 64 -17.65 18.54 10.18
C ALA A 64 -16.55 17.50 9.78
N SER A 65 -16.97 16.25 9.51
CA SER A 65 -16.08 15.23 8.97
C SER A 65 -15.37 15.76 7.72
N PHE A 66 -14.08 15.43 7.54
CA PHE A 66 -13.28 15.78 6.35
C PHE A 66 -14.05 15.53 5.03
N LEU A 67 -14.82 14.45 4.96
CA LEU A 67 -15.66 14.11 3.80
C LEU A 67 -16.74 15.16 3.51
N ASN A 68 -17.37 15.72 4.56
CA ASN A 68 -18.40 16.74 4.38
C ASN A 68 -17.78 18.06 3.93
N GLN A 69 -16.60 18.40 4.42
CA GLN A 69 -15.87 19.58 3.99
C GLN A 69 -15.44 19.43 2.51
N PHE A 70 -14.84 18.30 2.16
CA PHE A 70 -14.45 18.02 0.76
C PHE A 70 -15.65 18.05 -0.19
N ARG A 71 -16.80 17.48 0.20
CA ARG A 71 -18.03 17.56 -0.58
C ARG A 71 -18.47 19.00 -0.78
N ALA A 72 -18.48 19.81 0.26
CA ALA A 72 -18.85 21.23 0.18
C ALA A 72 -17.89 22.01 -0.74
N ASP A 73 -16.60 21.73 -0.69
CA ASP A 73 -15.60 22.35 -1.58
C ASP A 73 -15.83 21.96 -3.05
N VAL A 74 -16.17 20.70 -3.32
CA VAL A 74 -16.47 20.23 -4.68
C VAL A 74 -17.79 20.82 -5.20
N ASP A 75 -18.81 20.94 -4.36
CA ASP A 75 -20.11 21.52 -4.73
C ASP A 75 -20.00 23.01 -5.11
N CYS A 76 -18.96 23.70 -4.65
CA CYS A 76 -18.66 25.09 -5.03
C CYS A 76 -18.05 25.21 -6.44
N ILE A 77 -17.59 24.12 -7.05
CA ILE A 77 -16.92 24.14 -8.35
C ILE A 77 -17.97 24.14 -9.47
N GLU A 78 -17.81 25.03 -10.45
CA GLU A 78 -18.68 25.07 -11.63
C GLU A 78 -18.36 23.91 -12.57
N VAL A 79 -19.36 23.09 -12.87
CA VAL A 79 -19.25 22.00 -13.84
C VAL A 79 -19.22 22.59 -15.27
N LEU A 80 -18.39 21.97 -16.14
CA LEU A 80 -18.33 22.34 -17.55
C LEU A 80 -19.56 21.83 -18.33
N ASP A 81 -20.02 22.61 -19.28
CA ASP A 81 -20.90 22.14 -20.32
C ASP A 81 -20.13 21.38 -21.42
N ARG A 82 -20.82 20.77 -22.37
CA ARG A 82 -20.22 19.98 -23.44
C ARG A 82 -19.20 20.76 -24.28
N GLU A 83 -19.53 22.02 -24.55
CA GLU A 83 -18.70 22.90 -25.35
C GLU A 83 -17.44 23.31 -24.58
N GLY A 84 -17.60 23.67 -23.31
CA GLY A 84 -16.48 23.99 -22.39
C GLY A 84 -15.53 22.84 -22.19
N GLU A 85 -16.03 21.58 -22.05
CA GLU A 85 -15.20 20.38 -22.01
C GLU A 85 -14.37 20.23 -23.28
N GLY A 86 -14.99 20.39 -24.44
CA GLY A 86 -14.31 20.28 -25.73
C GLY A 86 -13.24 21.36 -25.95
N ARG A 87 -13.57 22.63 -25.59
CA ARG A 87 -12.60 23.73 -25.64
C ARG A 87 -11.41 23.50 -24.73
N LEU A 88 -11.67 23.10 -23.48
CA LEU A 88 -10.60 22.85 -22.51
C LEU A 88 -9.72 21.65 -22.92
N ALA A 89 -10.30 20.59 -23.47
CA ALA A 89 -9.55 19.45 -23.98
C ALA A 89 -8.61 19.84 -25.16
N ARG A 90 -9.08 20.68 -26.09
CA ARG A 90 -8.26 21.21 -27.19
C ARG A 90 -7.11 22.09 -26.68
N ARG A 91 -7.37 22.95 -25.68
CA ARG A 91 -6.33 23.76 -25.04
C ARG A 91 -5.27 22.89 -24.38
N ILE A 92 -5.68 21.81 -23.69
CA ILE A 92 -4.76 20.85 -23.05
C ILE A 92 -3.88 20.18 -24.11
N GLU A 93 -4.48 19.74 -25.23
CA GLU A 93 -3.72 19.12 -26.32
C GLU A 93 -2.75 20.12 -26.96
N PHE A 94 -3.19 21.36 -27.19
CA PHE A 94 -2.32 22.44 -27.68
C PHE A 94 -1.15 22.71 -26.73
N ALA A 95 -1.42 22.84 -25.42
CA ALA A 95 -0.38 23.07 -24.43
C ALA A 95 0.61 21.90 -24.34
N ARG A 96 0.12 20.65 -24.55
CA ARG A 96 0.96 19.44 -24.61
C ARG A 96 1.90 19.47 -25.80
N LEU A 97 1.39 19.81 -26.99
CA LEU A 97 2.23 19.97 -28.20
C LEU A 97 3.26 21.07 -28.00
N ARG A 98 2.86 22.19 -27.43
CA ARG A 98 3.74 23.34 -27.17
C ARG A 98 4.86 23.00 -26.19
N LEU A 99 4.55 22.23 -25.14
CA LEU A 99 5.55 21.70 -24.23
C LEU A 99 6.53 20.76 -24.96
N GLY A 100 6.01 19.87 -25.82
CA GLY A 100 6.83 18.96 -26.62
C GLY A 100 7.84 19.71 -27.49
N VAL A 101 7.41 20.74 -28.23
CA VAL A 101 8.29 21.59 -29.02
C VAL A 101 9.36 22.28 -28.18
N ALA A 102 8.98 22.83 -27.02
CA ALA A 102 9.92 23.48 -26.11
C ALA A 102 10.96 22.51 -25.52
N MET A 103 10.55 21.26 -25.28
CA MET A 103 11.47 20.20 -24.80
C MET A 103 12.44 19.78 -25.88
N GLU A 104 11.99 19.59 -27.12
CA GLU A 104 12.83 19.27 -28.27
C GLU A 104 13.87 20.36 -28.54
N GLU A 105 13.44 21.63 -28.52
CA GLU A 105 14.34 22.77 -28.69
C GLU A 105 15.41 22.88 -27.59
N ALA A 106 15.04 22.52 -26.36
CA ALA A 106 15.93 22.57 -25.22
C ALA A 106 16.79 21.31 -25.04
N GLY A 107 16.51 20.23 -25.80
CA GLY A 107 17.17 18.93 -25.64
C GLY A 107 16.88 18.24 -24.32
N VAL A 108 15.69 18.51 -23.71
CA VAL A 108 15.29 17.98 -22.40
C VAL A 108 14.33 16.81 -22.58
N THR A 109 14.58 15.71 -21.87
CA THR A 109 13.73 14.51 -21.89
C THR A 109 12.53 14.64 -20.96
N LYS A 110 11.52 13.76 -21.15
CA LYS A 110 10.33 13.73 -20.27
C LYS A 110 10.70 13.35 -18.84
N GLU A 111 11.67 12.46 -18.66
CA GLU A 111 12.20 12.01 -17.40
C GLU A 111 12.83 13.15 -16.62
N GLU A 112 13.69 13.96 -17.28
CA GLU A 112 14.34 15.13 -16.68
C GLU A 112 13.33 16.20 -16.26
N VAL A 113 12.26 16.42 -17.05
CA VAL A 113 11.17 17.32 -16.67
C VAL A 113 10.46 16.78 -15.44
N HIS A 114 10.20 15.47 -15.37
CA HIS A 114 9.52 14.84 -14.25
C HIS A 114 10.34 14.93 -12.97
N GLU A 115 11.64 14.65 -13.03
CA GLU A 115 12.57 14.77 -11.91
C GLU A 115 12.69 16.23 -11.43
N GLY A 116 12.87 17.18 -12.35
CA GLY A 116 12.98 18.60 -12.03
C GLY A 116 11.73 19.16 -11.32
N ILE A 117 10.56 18.56 -11.55
CA ILE A 117 9.29 18.97 -10.97
C ILE A 117 8.98 18.20 -9.68
N ALA A 118 9.37 16.92 -9.56
CA ALA A 118 9.08 16.08 -8.41
C ALA A 118 9.59 16.68 -7.10
N HIS A 119 10.67 17.44 -7.13
CA HIS A 119 11.27 18.10 -5.97
C HIS A 119 10.60 19.44 -5.59
N THR A 120 9.69 19.97 -6.41
CA THR A 120 9.17 21.33 -6.22
C THR A 120 7.94 21.42 -5.32
N GLY A 121 7.36 20.28 -4.88
CA GLY A 121 6.19 20.28 -3.99
C GLY A 121 5.06 21.17 -4.52
N LEU A 122 4.67 20.96 -5.77
CA LEU A 122 3.64 21.76 -6.45
C LEU A 122 2.34 21.77 -5.67
N GLY A 123 2.07 22.88 -4.99
CA GLY A 123 0.77 23.15 -4.40
C GLY A 123 -0.27 23.44 -5.48
N TRP A 124 -1.53 23.46 -5.08
CA TRP A 124 -2.69 23.76 -5.93
C TRP A 124 -2.69 25.19 -6.52
N ASN A 125 -1.79 26.07 -6.07
CA ASN A 125 -1.69 27.44 -6.53
C ASN A 125 -0.67 27.53 -7.68
N ASN A 126 -1.16 27.80 -8.89
CA ASN A 126 -0.36 27.90 -10.11
C ASN A 126 0.67 29.03 -10.09
N GLN A 127 0.46 30.10 -9.31
CA GLN A 127 1.43 31.18 -9.18
C GLN A 127 2.61 30.76 -8.29
N VAL A 128 2.35 30.02 -7.22
CA VAL A 128 3.40 29.41 -6.39
C VAL A 128 4.18 28.39 -7.22
N ALA A 129 3.48 27.60 -8.06
CA ALA A 129 4.12 26.65 -8.97
C ALA A 129 5.09 27.36 -9.93
N LEU A 130 4.71 28.50 -10.51
CA LEU A 130 5.61 29.28 -11.38
C LEU A 130 6.86 29.76 -10.64
N ALA A 131 6.71 30.28 -9.43
CA ALA A 131 7.84 30.75 -8.64
C ALA A 131 8.78 29.60 -8.21
N THR A 132 8.22 28.46 -7.86
CA THR A 132 8.99 27.28 -7.43
C THR A 132 9.72 26.62 -8.59
N ILE A 133 9.07 26.51 -9.75
CA ILE A 133 9.68 25.94 -10.96
C ILE A 133 10.73 26.87 -11.55
N ALA A 134 10.57 28.20 -11.40
CA ALA A 134 11.62 29.14 -11.81
C ALA A 134 12.93 28.96 -11.02
N ALA A 135 12.88 28.31 -9.86
CA ALA A 135 14.05 27.92 -9.07
C ALA A 135 14.59 26.51 -9.42
N SER A 136 13.94 25.78 -10.30
CA SER A 136 14.36 24.44 -10.73
C SER A 136 15.51 24.51 -11.73
N SER A 137 16.20 23.37 -11.94
CA SER A 137 17.26 23.22 -12.94
C SER A 137 16.77 23.21 -14.39
N LEU A 138 15.45 23.30 -14.62
CA LEU A 138 14.83 23.24 -15.95
C LEU A 138 14.98 24.58 -16.70
N PRO A 139 15.11 24.53 -18.04
CA PRO A 139 15.07 25.73 -18.86
C PRO A 139 13.76 26.51 -18.63
N ALA A 140 13.84 27.81 -18.44
CA ALA A 140 12.71 28.66 -18.07
C ALA A 140 11.49 28.53 -19.03
N LYS A 141 11.76 28.33 -20.35
CA LYS A 141 10.72 28.11 -21.36
C LYS A 141 9.98 26.81 -21.10
N VAL A 142 10.69 25.70 -20.85
CA VAL A 142 10.11 24.38 -20.59
C VAL A 142 9.32 24.40 -19.28
N ALA A 143 9.90 24.95 -18.22
CA ALA A 143 9.25 25.09 -16.93
C ALA A 143 7.91 25.82 -17.05
N ARG A 144 7.88 26.95 -17.77
CA ARG A 144 6.66 27.73 -17.98
C ARG A 144 5.61 26.98 -18.80
N ARG A 145 6.00 26.31 -19.90
CA ARG A 145 5.06 25.51 -20.73
C ARG A 145 4.46 24.36 -19.95
N TRP A 146 5.24 23.78 -19.06
CA TRP A 146 4.74 22.74 -18.17
C TRP A 146 3.67 23.28 -17.21
N VAL A 147 3.87 24.48 -16.61
CA VAL A 147 2.87 25.09 -15.72
C VAL A 147 1.59 25.46 -16.48
N GLU A 148 1.71 25.99 -17.71
CA GLU A 148 0.56 26.26 -18.57
C GLU A 148 -0.28 24.98 -18.81
N LEU A 149 0.36 23.87 -19.13
CA LEU A 149 -0.29 22.58 -19.30
C LEU A 149 -0.91 22.07 -17.98
N HIS A 150 -0.14 22.13 -16.90
CA HIS A 150 -0.61 21.66 -15.58
C HIS A 150 -1.85 22.42 -15.11
N ALA A 151 -1.88 23.74 -15.26
CA ALA A 151 -3.02 24.56 -14.87
C ALA A 151 -4.31 24.16 -15.60
N MET A 152 -4.23 23.91 -16.92
CA MET A 152 -5.39 23.49 -17.71
C MET A 152 -5.85 22.07 -17.36
N ARG A 153 -4.91 21.15 -17.08
CA ARG A 153 -5.21 19.79 -16.62
C ARG A 153 -5.90 19.83 -15.25
N THR A 154 -5.40 20.65 -14.35
CA THR A 154 -5.97 20.84 -13.01
C THR A 154 -7.39 21.40 -13.11
N GLU A 155 -7.64 22.39 -13.99
CA GLU A 155 -8.97 22.93 -14.25
C GLU A 155 -9.94 21.81 -14.67
N LEU A 156 -9.55 20.95 -15.63
CA LEU A 156 -10.42 19.87 -16.09
C LEU A 156 -10.65 18.82 -14.99
N VAL A 157 -9.64 18.49 -14.21
CA VAL A 157 -9.76 17.54 -13.09
C VAL A 157 -10.67 18.11 -11.99
N GLU A 158 -10.41 19.34 -11.52
CA GLU A 158 -11.21 19.96 -10.45
C GLU A 158 -12.69 20.06 -10.82
N ARG A 159 -12.99 20.51 -12.03
CA ARG A 159 -14.38 20.63 -12.52
C ARG A 159 -15.09 19.29 -12.69
N ASN A 160 -14.37 18.17 -12.61
CA ASN A 160 -14.87 16.80 -12.69
C ASN A 160 -14.72 16.00 -11.40
N LEU A 161 -14.28 16.60 -10.28
CA LEU A 161 -14.15 15.91 -8.98
C LEU A 161 -15.47 15.34 -8.47
N TYR A 162 -16.60 15.93 -8.84
CA TYR A 162 -17.92 15.41 -8.50
C TYR A 162 -18.14 13.97 -9.00
N LEU A 163 -17.49 13.56 -10.11
CA LEU A 163 -17.54 12.20 -10.63
C LEU A 163 -16.92 11.19 -9.65
N VAL A 164 -15.84 11.60 -8.97
CA VAL A 164 -15.20 10.76 -7.93
C VAL A 164 -16.18 10.53 -6.79
N LEU A 165 -16.78 11.60 -6.25
CA LEU A 165 -17.74 11.51 -5.17
C LEU A 165 -18.93 10.61 -5.51
N MET A 166 -19.55 10.82 -6.69
CA MET A 166 -20.66 9.99 -7.16
C MET A 166 -20.30 8.52 -7.31
N ASN A 167 -19.09 8.22 -7.77
CA ASN A 167 -18.68 6.84 -7.96
C ASN A 167 -18.26 6.17 -6.64
N VAL A 168 -17.63 6.89 -5.72
CA VAL A 168 -17.25 6.38 -4.37
C VAL A 168 -18.48 5.91 -3.60
N GLU A 169 -19.61 6.59 -3.71
CA GLU A 169 -20.86 6.19 -3.03
C GLU A 169 -21.34 4.78 -3.43
N ARG A 170 -21.07 4.34 -4.66
CA ARG A 170 -21.39 2.98 -5.13
C ARG A 170 -20.60 1.89 -4.40
N TYR A 171 -19.44 2.23 -3.86
CA TYR A 171 -18.54 1.30 -3.16
C TYR A 171 -18.66 1.37 -1.64
N ASN A 172 -19.65 2.07 -1.10
CA ASN A 172 -19.85 2.27 0.33
C ASN A 172 -20.01 0.95 1.13
N HIS A 173 -20.51 -0.08 0.48
CA HIS A 173 -20.76 -1.40 1.08
C HIS A 173 -19.52 -2.31 1.12
N THR A 174 -18.40 -1.88 0.56
CA THR A 174 -17.19 -2.74 0.43
C THR A 174 -16.29 -2.71 1.65
N GLY A 175 -16.58 -1.86 2.66
CA GLY A 175 -15.73 -1.68 3.85
C GLY A 175 -14.45 -0.89 3.62
N ALA A 176 -14.15 -0.49 2.38
CA ALA A 176 -12.99 0.33 2.06
C ALA A 176 -13.14 1.77 2.58
N SER A 177 -12.03 2.40 2.94
CA SER A 177 -11.99 3.80 3.34
C SER A 177 -12.47 4.70 2.18
N ARG A 178 -13.50 5.49 2.42
CA ARG A 178 -14.01 6.45 1.41
C ARG A 178 -12.96 7.49 1.04
N ILE A 179 -12.14 7.90 2.00
CA ILE A 179 -11.07 8.89 1.80
C ILE A 179 -10.04 8.34 0.83
N ASP A 180 -9.64 7.09 1.00
CA ASP A 180 -8.66 6.45 0.13
C ASP A 180 -9.19 6.26 -1.30
N LEU A 181 -10.47 5.88 -1.44
CA LEU A 181 -11.11 5.82 -2.75
C LEU A 181 -11.20 7.20 -3.43
N ILE A 182 -11.45 8.27 -2.68
CA ILE A 182 -11.44 9.63 -3.21
C ILE A 182 -10.04 10.00 -3.70
N GLN A 183 -9.00 9.71 -2.94
CA GLN A 183 -7.62 9.99 -3.33
C GLN A 183 -7.24 9.21 -4.59
N GLU A 184 -7.51 7.90 -4.63
CA GLU A 184 -7.24 7.07 -5.79
C GLU A 184 -8.01 7.57 -7.04
N GLY A 185 -9.30 7.91 -6.86
CA GLY A 185 -10.12 8.48 -7.94
C GLY A 185 -9.57 9.80 -8.45
N SER A 186 -9.10 10.68 -7.57
CA SER A 186 -8.54 11.98 -7.95
C SER A 186 -7.23 11.81 -8.76
N ILE A 187 -6.36 10.88 -8.36
CA ILE A 187 -5.14 10.55 -9.10
C ILE A 187 -5.47 10.01 -10.50
N VAL A 188 -6.47 9.14 -10.58
CA VAL A 188 -6.86 8.52 -11.85
C VAL A 188 -7.53 9.51 -12.79
N LEU A 189 -8.21 10.55 -12.30
CA LEU A 189 -8.73 11.61 -13.17
C LEU A 189 -7.62 12.32 -13.95
N TYR A 190 -6.46 12.58 -13.36
CA TYR A 190 -5.31 13.13 -14.09
C TYR A 190 -4.86 12.23 -15.24
N ARG A 191 -4.83 10.90 -15.01
CA ARG A 191 -4.51 9.93 -16.08
C ARG A 191 -5.58 9.89 -17.15
N ALA A 192 -6.86 10.01 -16.76
CA ALA A 192 -7.98 10.07 -17.70
C ALA A 192 -7.89 11.34 -18.58
N VAL A 193 -7.51 12.49 -18.02
CA VAL A 193 -7.30 13.73 -18.80
C VAL A 193 -6.20 13.55 -19.84
N ASP A 194 -5.14 12.83 -19.51
CA ASP A 194 -4.04 12.59 -20.45
C ASP A 194 -4.42 11.71 -21.63
N GLY A 195 -5.36 10.78 -21.44
CA GLY A 195 -5.84 9.87 -22.48
C GLY A 195 -7.15 10.30 -23.17
N PHE A 196 -7.74 11.44 -22.78
CA PHE A 196 -9.01 11.87 -23.34
C PHE A 196 -8.86 12.45 -24.75
N ASP A 197 -9.63 11.89 -25.69
CA ASP A 197 -9.68 12.34 -27.09
C ASP A 197 -11.04 13.00 -27.38
N TRP A 198 -11.04 14.33 -27.49
CA TRP A 198 -12.23 15.14 -27.78
C TRP A 198 -12.79 14.89 -29.19
N ARG A 199 -11.98 14.38 -30.14
CA ARG A 199 -12.40 14.08 -31.53
C ARG A 199 -13.49 13.02 -31.59
N ARG A 200 -13.56 12.15 -30.58
CA ARG A 200 -14.57 11.10 -30.49
C ARG A 200 -15.97 11.62 -30.18
N GLY A 201 -16.13 12.91 -29.89
CA GLY A 201 -17.40 13.53 -29.59
C GLY A 201 -18.07 13.05 -28.30
N LEU A 202 -17.37 12.30 -27.47
CA LEU A 202 -17.85 11.82 -26.17
C LEU A 202 -17.57 12.87 -25.08
N LEU A 203 -18.43 12.91 -24.08
CA LEU A 203 -18.21 13.73 -22.89
C LEU A 203 -17.12 13.12 -22.02
N PHE A 204 -16.29 13.95 -21.41
CA PHE A 204 -15.21 13.50 -20.51
C PHE A 204 -15.74 12.58 -19.40
N ARG A 205 -16.91 12.92 -18.81
CA ARG A 205 -17.54 12.08 -17.78
C ARG A 205 -17.75 10.63 -18.22
N THR A 206 -18.15 10.40 -19.48
CA THR A 206 -18.38 9.05 -20.00
C THR A 206 -17.08 8.24 -20.07
N TYR A 207 -15.99 8.89 -20.45
CA TYR A 207 -14.68 8.30 -20.51
C TYR A 207 -14.08 8.08 -19.10
N ALA A 208 -14.14 9.10 -18.24
CA ALA A 208 -13.56 9.09 -16.90
C ALA A 208 -14.17 8.03 -15.98
N VAL A 209 -15.49 7.77 -16.08
CA VAL A 209 -16.19 6.76 -15.26
C VAL A 209 -15.58 5.35 -15.47
N HIS A 210 -15.15 5.00 -16.68
CA HIS A 210 -14.49 3.72 -16.92
C HIS A 210 -13.14 3.61 -16.17
N TRP A 211 -12.36 4.67 -16.18
CA TRP A 211 -11.09 4.76 -15.44
C TRP A 211 -11.32 4.68 -13.92
N LEU A 212 -12.28 5.42 -13.41
CA LEU A 212 -12.64 5.40 -11.98
C LEU A 212 -13.09 4.01 -11.53
N ASN A 213 -13.99 3.37 -12.28
CA ASN A 213 -14.43 2.01 -11.94
C ASN A 213 -13.30 0.99 -11.97
N GLN A 214 -12.35 1.13 -12.89
CA GLN A 214 -11.19 0.25 -12.94
C GLN A 214 -10.24 0.51 -11.78
N ALA A 215 -9.99 1.76 -11.44
CA ALA A 215 -9.13 2.14 -10.33
C ALA A 215 -9.70 1.63 -8.99
N PHE A 216 -10.98 1.85 -8.75
CA PHE A 216 -11.64 1.39 -7.51
C PHE A 216 -11.63 -0.14 -7.38
N ARG A 217 -11.87 -0.86 -8.47
CA ARG A 217 -11.72 -2.32 -8.47
C ARG A 217 -10.29 -2.75 -8.17
N ASN A 218 -9.29 -2.12 -8.79
CA ASN A 218 -7.88 -2.42 -8.53
C ASN A 218 -7.50 -2.09 -7.09
N TYR A 219 -7.99 -0.99 -6.54
CA TYR A 219 -7.79 -0.62 -5.15
C TYR A 219 -8.37 -1.69 -4.22
N LEU A 220 -9.62 -2.10 -4.44
CA LEU A 220 -10.29 -3.12 -3.63
C LEU A 220 -9.57 -4.48 -3.71
N TYR A 221 -9.10 -4.88 -4.88
CA TYR A 221 -8.34 -6.11 -5.04
C TYR A 221 -7.01 -6.11 -4.26
N ASN A 222 -6.37 -4.97 -4.13
CA ASN A 222 -5.08 -4.87 -3.45
C ASN A 222 -5.21 -4.57 -1.95
N PHE A 223 -6.22 -3.79 -1.55
CA PHE A 223 -6.36 -3.23 -0.20
C PHE A 223 -7.70 -3.54 0.49
N GLY A 224 -8.60 -4.28 -0.16
CA GLY A 224 -9.91 -4.62 0.38
C GLY A 224 -9.88 -5.68 1.49
N HIS A 225 -8.75 -6.35 1.71
CA HIS A 225 -8.56 -7.35 2.75
C HIS A 225 -7.40 -6.96 3.67
N THR A 226 -7.54 -7.19 4.97
CA THR A 226 -6.48 -6.97 5.97
C THR A 226 -5.22 -7.76 5.63
N VAL A 227 -5.38 -9.02 5.22
CA VAL A 227 -4.32 -9.84 4.65
C VAL A 227 -4.50 -9.84 3.14
N ARG A 228 -3.51 -9.35 2.39
CA ARG A 228 -3.59 -9.26 0.93
C ARG A 228 -3.79 -10.63 0.29
N VAL A 229 -4.88 -10.76 -0.47
CA VAL A 229 -5.18 -11.95 -1.27
C VAL A 229 -4.81 -11.69 -2.73
N PRO A 230 -4.06 -12.57 -3.41
CA PRO A 230 -3.73 -12.41 -4.82
C PRO A 230 -4.98 -12.32 -5.72
N ILE A 231 -4.93 -11.51 -6.78
CA ILE A 231 -6.08 -11.23 -7.65
C ILE A 231 -6.65 -12.51 -8.29
N TYR A 232 -5.78 -13.46 -8.67
CA TYR A 232 -6.25 -14.73 -9.25
C TYR A 232 -7.12 -15.51 -8.26
N LEU A 233 -6.71 -15.55 -6.99
CA LEU A 233 -7.45 -16.24 -5.93
C LEU A 233 -8.79 -15.56 -5.64
N GLN A 234 -8.84 -14.21 -5.66
CA GLN A 234 -10.10 -13.46 -5.51
C GLN A 234 -11.08 -13.75 -6.67
N LYS A 235 -10.58 -13.97 -7.90
CA LYS A 235 -11.43 -14.42 -9.01
C LYS A 235 -11.99 -15.81 -8.76
N ILE A 236 -11.17 -16.73 -8.23
CA ILE A 236 -11.60 -18.08 -7.86
C ILE A 236 -12.63 -17.99 -6.71
N MET A 237 -12.40 -17.16 -5.68
CA MET A 237 -13.38 -16.93 -4.61
C MET A 237 -14.74 -16.49 -5.15
N LYS A 238 -14.77 -15.64 -6.19
CA LYS A 238 -16.01 -15.25 -6.85
C LYS A 238 -16.68 -16.43 -7.54
N GLN A 239 -15.92 -17.24 -8.30
CA GLN A 239 -16.44 -18.45 -8.96
C GLN A 239 -16.96 -19.49 -7.95
N VAL A 240 -16.23 -19.69 -6.85
CA VAL A 240 -16.66 -20.55 -5.73
C VAL A 240 -18.00 -20.07 -5.14
N ASN A 241 -18.15 -18.75 -4.93
CA ASN A 241 -19.39 -18.20 -4.43
C ASN A 241 -20.56 -18.34 -5.42
N GLU A 242 -20.30 -18.15 -6.73
CA GLU A 242 -21.28 -18.37 -7.79
C GLU A 242 -21.68 -19.85 -7.87
N ALA A 243 -20.73 -20.80 -7.73
CA ALA A 243 -21.01 -22.23 -7.71
C ALA A 243 -21.86 -22.62 -6.49
N LYS A 244 -21.56 -22.09 -5.29
CA LYS A 244 -22.39 -22.30 -4.09
C LYS A 244 -23.82 -21.81 -4.25
N ILE A 245 -24.00 -20.65 -4.89
CA ILE A 245 -25.35 -20.11 -5.17
C ILE A 245 -26.10 -21.03 -6.14
N ARG A 246 -25.44 -21.60 -7.17
CA ARG A 246 -26.06 -22.52 -8.12
C ARG A 246 -26.42 -23.86 -7.46
N LEU A 247 -25.58 -24.38 -6.57
CA LEU A 247 -25.84 -25.59 -5.79
C LEU A 247 -26.97 -25.39 -4.77
N GLY A 248 -27.25 -24.16 -4.36
CA GLY A 248 -28.25 -23.84 -3.33
C GLY A 248 -27.86 -24.33 -1.92
N ASP A 249 -26.64 -24.85 -1.74
CA ASP A 249 -26.13 -25.32 -0.47
C ASP A 249 -24.90 -24.51 -0.02
N PRO A 250 -25.05 -23.68 1.04
CA PRO A 250 -23.91 -22.93 1.59
C PRO A 250 -22.81 -23.79 2.21
N LYS A 251 -23.14 -25.05 2.55
CA LYS A 251 -22.24 -26.03 3.20
C LYS A 251 -21.71 -27.08 2.22
N ALA A 252 -21.88 -26.89 0.91
CA ALA A 252 -21.35 -27.80 -0.09
C ALA A 252 -19.86 -28.06 0.12
N SER A 253 -19.45 -29.31 -0.09
CA SER A 253 -18.04 -29.73 0.02
C SER A 253 -17.16 -29.08 -1.05
N SER A 254 -15.85 -29.02 -0.81
CA SER A 254 -14.89 -28.50 -1.81
C SER A 254 -14.94 -29.26 -3.12
N ALA A 255 -15.15 -30.58 -3.08
CA ALA A 255 -15.29 -31.42 -4.24
C ALA A 255 -16.54 -31.10 -5.07
N GLU A 256 -17.71 -30.89 -4.45
CA GLU A 256 -18.94 -30.52 -5.12
C GLU A 256 -18.84 -29.13 -5.78
N ILE A 257 -18.24 -28.18 -5.08
CA ILE A 257 -18.00 -26.82 -5.60
C ILE A 257 -17.02 -26.86 -6.77
N ALA A 258 -15.97 -27.66 -6.68
CA ALA A 258 -14.98 -27.84 -7.73
C ALA A 258 -15.61 -28.41 -9.01
N LEU A 259 -16.48 -29.44 -8.87
CA LEU A 259 -17.20 -30.04 -9.97
C LEU A 259 -18.17 -29.06 -10.65
N GLU A 260 -18.97 -28.33 -9.84
CA GLU A 260 -19.95 -27.36 -10.35
C GLU A 260 -19.27 -26.12 -10.99
N GLY A 261 -18.13 -25.69 -10.45
CA GLY A 261 -17.40 -24.51 -10.90
C GLY A 261 -16.37 -24.78 -12.00
N ASP A 262 -16.16 -26.03 -12.39
CA ASP A 262 -15.06 -26.49 -13.29
C ASP A 262 -13.70 -25.95 -12.78
N LEU A 263 -13.43 -26.17 -11.48
CA LEU A 263 -12.24 -25.71 -10.78
C LEU A 263 -11.46 -26.88 -10.20
N GLU A 264 -10.16 -26.70 -9.99
CA GLU A 264 -9.35 -27.67 -9.26
C GLU A 264 -9.65 -27.59 -7.74
N GLU A 265 -9.84 -28.73 -7.08
CA GLU A 265 -10.24 -28.82 -5.67
C GLU A 265 -9.29 -28.07 -4.74
N HIS A 266 -7.96 -28.14 -4.97
CA HIS A 266 -6.98 -27.42 -4.16
C HIS A 266 -7.10 -25.88 -4.26
N LEU A 267 -7.56 -25.35 -5.40
CA LEU A 267 -7.84 -23.92 -5.57
C LEU A 267 -9.12 -23.51 -4.82
N VAL A 268 -10.12 -24.40 -4.80
CA VAL A 268 -11.35 -24.19 -4.01
C VAL A 268 -11.03 -24.15 -2.52
N ASP A 269 -10.21 -25.08 -2.00
CA ASP A 269 -9.78 -25.10 -0.61
C ASP A 269 -8.97 -23.83 -0.23
N SER A 270 -8.08 -23.42 -1.13
CA SER A 270 -7.31 -22.18 -0.95
C SER A 270 -8.23 -20.95 -0.91
N ALA A 271 -9.23 -20.90 -1.79
CA ALA A 271 -10.21 -19.82 -1.86
C ALA A 271 -11.11 -19.79 -0.60
N LEU A 272 -11.57 -20.95 -0.13
CA LEU A 272 -12.36 -21.06 1.09
C LEU A 272 -11.57 -20.62 2.33
N SER A 273 -10.29 -20.97 2.40
CA SER A 273 -9.39 -20.54 3.47
C SER A 273 -9.16 -19.02 3.43
N ALA A 274 -8.98 -18.43 2.24
CA ALA A 274 -8.80 -16.99 2.06
C ALA A 274 -10.08 -16.19 2.32
N THR A 275 -11.26 -16.81 2.26
CA THR A 275 -12.55 -16.15 2.54
C THR A 275 -12.77 -15.90 4.02
N ARG A 276 -11.95 -16.48 4.92
CA ARG A 276 -12.08 -16.26 6.35
C ARG A 276 -11.88 -14.79 6.69
N MET A 277 -12.86 -14.20 7.36
CA MET A 277 -12.79 -12.81 7.81
C MET A 277 -11.84 -12.72 9.01
N SER A 278 -10.96 -11.72 9.00
CA SER A 278 -10.21 -11.33 10.19
C SER A 278 -11.14 -10.65 11.19
N LEU A 279 -11.05 -11.05 12.45
CA LEU A 279 -11.79 -10.44 13.56
C LEU A 279 -10.87 -9.45 14.29
N SER A 280 -11.45 -8.35 14.79
CA SER A 280 -10.70 -7.42 15.63
C SER A 280 -10.43 -8.06 17.00
N LEU A 281 -9.20 -7.98 17.49
CA LEU A 281 -8.85 -8.37 18.85
C LEU A 281 -9.52 -7.47 19.91
N ASP A 282 -9.88 -6.23 19.53
CA ASP A 282 -10.60 -5.28 20.37
C ASP A 282 -12.13 -5.48 20.31
N ALA A 283 -12.62 -6.49 19.59
CA ALA A 283 -14.05 -6.78 19.54
C ALA A 283 -14.54 -7.13 20.96
N GLU A 284 -15.59 -6.42 21.38
CA GLU A 284 -16.19 -6.59 22.68
C GLU A 284 -17.17 -7.78 22.68
N PHE A 285 -16.99 -8.68 23.63
CA PHE A 285 -17.93 -9.76 23.92
C PHE A 285 -18.66 -9.46 25.22
N SER A 286 -19.98 -9.36 25.16
CA SER A 286 -20.81 -9.27 26.32
C SER A 286 -20.94 -10.66 26.99
N SER A 287 -20.27 -10.84 28.12
CA SER A 287 -20.42 -11.98 28.99
C SER A 287 -21.27 -11.59 30.22
N ALA A 288 -21.89 -12.56 30.89
CA ALA A 288 -22.58 -12.33 32.14
C ALA A 288 -21.70 -11.73 33.27
N ALA A 289 -20.38 -11.74 33.09
CA ALA A 289 -19.37 -11.21 34.00
C ALA A 289 -18.84 -9.80 33.64
N GLY A 290 -19.27 -9.21 32.52
CA GLY A 290 -18.80 -7.90 32.05
C GLY A 290 -18.42 -7.89 30.57
N THR A 291 -17.94 -6.75 30.09
CA THR A 291 -17.45 -6.58 28.74
C THR A 291 -15.97 -6.94 28.70
N SER A 292 -15.61 -8.01 27.99
CA SER A 292 -14.20 -8.42 27.74
C SER A 292 -13.90 -8.34 26.27
N ARG A 293 -12.64 -8.10 25.91
CA ARG A 293 -12.17 -8.07 24.52
C ARG A 293 -11.71 -9.45 24.07
N LEU A 294 -11.81 -9.72 22.75
CA LEU A 294 -11.35 -10.99 22.20
C LEU A 294 -9.86 -11.24 22.50
N GLY A 295 -9.04 -10.18 22.48
CA GLY A 295 -7.61 -10.25 22.80
C GLY A 295 -7.33 -10.73 24.23
N ASP A 296 -8.23 -10.47 25.19
CA ASP A 296 -8.04 -10.88 26.58
C ASP A 296 -8.18 -12.40 26.80
N PHE A 297 -8.75 -13.11 25.81
CA PHE A 297 -8.92 -14.57 25.83
C PHE A 297 -7.83 -15.34 25.12
N LEU A 298 -6.91 -14.65 24.43
CA LEU A 298 -5.81 -15.29 23.72
C LEU A 298 -4.63 -15.46 24.68
N GLU A 299 -4.28 -16.71 24.95
CA GLU A 299 -3.07 -17.05 25.69
C GLU A 299 -1.83 -16.89 24.79
N ASP A 300 -0.76 -16.34 25.36
CA ASP A 300 0.55 -16.32 24.74
C ASP A 300 1.26 -17.65 25.08
N GLU A 301 1.21 -18.59 24.16
CA GLU A 301 1.75 -19.94 24.32
C GLU A 301 3.28 -19.98 24.52
N HIS A 302 4.00 -18.88 24.28
CA HIS A 302 5.47 -18.96 24.17
C HIS A 302 6.26 -18.15 25.20
N THR A 303 5.66 -17.19 25.90
CA THR A 303 6.47 -16.19 26.63
C THR A 303 6.78 -16.61 28.07
N ILE A 304 5.86 -17.25 28.79
CA ILE A 304 6.05 -17.55 30.22
C ILE A 304 6.81 -18.87 30.43
N GLU A 305 6.47 -19.93 29.67
CA GLU A 305 7.14 -21.22 29.80
C GLU A 305 8.60 -21.20 29.32
N ASP A 306 8.91 -20.48 28.24
CA ASP A 306 10.27 -20.38 27.70
C ASP A 306 11.21 -19.57 28.62
N ASP A 307 10.73 -18.50 29.24
CA ASP A 307 11.52 -17.68 30.14
C ASP A 307 11.75 -18.37 31.49
N LEU A 308 10.73 -19.04 32.05
CA LEU A 308 10.89 -19.85 33.25
C LEU A 308 11.82 -21.04 33.00
N ASN A 309 11.62 -21.78 31.91
CA ASN A 309 12.50 -22.86 31.48
C ASN A 309 13.94 -22.39 31.23
N ARG A 310 14.14 -21.16 30.76
CA ARG A 310 15.44 -20.56 30.55
C ARG A 310 16.12 -20.17 31.84
N MET A 311 15.38 -19.59 32.80
CA MET A 311 15.89 -19.28 34.14
C MET A 311 16.23 -20.55 34.90
N ASP A 312 15.36 -21.57 34.86
CA ASP A 312 15.60 -22.87 35.48
C ASP A 312 16.83 -23.59 34.88
N ARG A 313 16.99 -23.52 33.57
CA ARG A 313 18.22 -24.08 32.91
C ARG A 313 19.49 -23.37 33.36
N VAL A 314 19.51 -22.04 33.45
CA VAL A 314 20.70 -21.28 33.89
C VAL A 314 21.04 -21.62 35.35
N THR A 315 20.00 -21.70 36.20
CA THR A 315 20.20 -22.07 37.61
C THR A 315 20.63 -23.50 37.76
N LEU A 316 20.02 -24.45 37.03
CA LEU A 316 20.39 -25.85 36.99
C LEU A 316 21.83 -26.06 36.50
N GLU A 317 22.28 -25.33 35.46
CA GLU A 317 23.66 -25.37 34.98
C GLU A 317 24.66 -24.88 36.06
N GLY A 318 24.28 -23.84 36.80
CA GLY A 318 25.07 -23.33 37.93
C GLY A 318 25.22 -24.38 39.05
N ASP A 319 24.07 -24.88 39.54
CA ASP A 319 24.03 -25.89 40.62
C ASP A 319 24.74 -27.19 40.22
N LEU A 320 24.59 -27.60 38.96
CA LEU A 320 25.27 -28.78 38.42
C LEU A 320 26.81 -28.58 38.38
N LYS A 321 27.24 -27.38 37.98
CA LYS A 321 28.66 -27.03 37.95
C LYS A 321 29.28 -27.03 39.33
N ASP A 322 28.59 -26.54 40.34
CA ASP A 322 28.99 -26.52 41.73
C ASP A 322 29.04 -27.95 42.30
N ALA A 323 28.04 -28.78 42.05
CA ALA A 323 28.05 -30.19 42.45
C ALA A 323 29.19 -31.01 41.80
N LEU A 324 29.53 -30.69 40.54
CA LEU A 324 30.65 -31.32 39.86
C LEU A 324 32.01 -30.82 40.38
N ALA A 325 32.09 -29.64 41.00
CA ALA A 325 33.31 -29.12 41.60
C ALA A 325 33.80 -29.94 42.78
N ASP A 326 32.89 -30.60 43.53
CA ASP A 326 33.20 -31.46 44.68
C ASP A 326 33.75 -32.83 44.28
N LEU A 327 33.69 -33.19 43.00
CA LEU A 327 34.25 -34.42 42.48
C LEU A 327 35.74 -34.27 42.20
N ARG A 328 36.50 -35.39 42.38
CA ARG A 328 37.91 -35.43 41.95
C ARG A 328 38.02 -35.25 40.46
N GLU A 329 39.09 -34.69 39.96
CA GLU A 329 39.28 -34.36 38.55
C GLU A 329 38.98 -35.52 37.58
N ARG A 330 39.42 -36.73 37.91
CA ARG A 330 39.14 -37.94 37.12
C ARG A 330 37.67 -38.37 37.18
N GLU A 331 37.02 -38.20 38.32
CA GLU A 331 35.58 -38.49 38.50
C GLU A 331 34.72 -37.50 37.70
N ARG A 332 35.08 -36.23 37.78
CA ARG A 332 34.44 -35.15 37.04
C ARG A 332 34.57 -35.37 35.52
N PHE A 333 35.78 -35.68 35.05
CA PHE A 333 36.00 -35.94 33.63
C PHE A 333 35.14 -37.11 33.14
N VAL A 334 35.08 -38.23 33.86
CA VAL A 334 34.28 -39.40 33.48
C VAL A 334 32.80 -39.03 33.40
N VAL A 335 32.25 -38.34 34.40
CA VAL A 335 30.83 -37.93 34.42
C VAL A 335 30.53 -36.95 33.28
N THR A 336 31.36 -35.91 33.10
CA THR A 336 31.17 -34.91 32.03
C THR A 336 31.20 -35.55 30.63
N GLN A 337 32.14 -36.44 30.36
CA GLN A 337 32.25 -37.11 29.05
C GLN A 337 31.14 -38.14 28.85
N ARG A 338 30.72 -38.83 29.90
CA ARG A 338 29.71 -39.90 29.82
C ARG A 338 28.30 -39.35 29.59
N PHE A 339 27.96 -38.23 30.23
CA PHE A 339 26.64 -37.64 30.22
C PHE A 339 26.56 -36.37 29.32
N GLY A 340 27.61 -36.04 28.57
CA GLY A 340 27.61 -34.93 27.64
C GLY A 340 27.44 -33.55 28.29
N LEU A 341 27.92 -33.37 29.53
CA LEU A 341 27.73 -32.11 30.26
C LEU A 341 28.65 -31.01 29.70
N GLY A 342 28.13 -29.78 29.62
CA GLY A 342 28.88 -28.63 29.09
C GLY A 342 29.03 -28.60 27.57
N ASN A 343 27.99 -28.95 26.83
CA ASN A 343 27.94 -29.00 25.35
C ASN A 343 28.92 -30.02 24.71
N ILE A 344 29.27 -31.05 25.43
CA ILE A 344 30.11 -32.15 24.94
C ILE A 344 29.17 -33.28 24.49
N ARG A 345 29.51 -33.96 23.38
CA ARG A 345 28.79 -35.17 22.97
C ARG A 345 28.93 -36.28 24.00
N GLU A 346 27.87 -37.02 24.25
CA GLU A 346 27.89 -38.22 25.08
C GLU A 346 28.85 -39.30 24.51
N HIS A 347 29.66 -39.89 25.38
CA HIS A 347 30.62 -40.92 25.02
C HIS A 347 30.33 -42.25 25.72
N THR A 348 30.61 -43.34 25.06
CA THR A 348 30.48 -44.69 25.64
C THR A 348 31.58 -44.95 26.68
N LEU A 349 31.39 -45.94 27.58
CA LEU A 349 32.42 -46.34 28.54
C LEU A 349 33.72 -46.75 27.87
N ALA A 350 33.63 -47.36 26.69
CA ALA A 350 34.82 -47.78 25.93
C ALA A 350 35.62 -46.59 25.37
N GLU A 351 34.90 -45.56 24.85
CA GLU A 351 35.54 -44.34 24.34
C GLU A 351 36.20 -43.52 25.46
N VAL A 352 35.55 -43.42 26.62
CA VAL A 352 36.11 -42.74 27.80
C VAL A 352 37.32 -43.51 28.34
N ALA A 353 37.30 -44.88 28.33
CA ALA A 353 38.41 -45.72 28.73
C ALA A 353 39.61 -45.52 27.82
N LEU A 354 39.39 -45.41 26.51
CA LEU A 354 40.45 -45.15 25.53
C LEU A 354 41.13 -43.79 25.78
N ARG A 355 40.35 -42.76 26.10
CA ARG A 355 40.86 -41.40 26.39
C ARG A 355 41.64 -41.31 27.69
N LEU A 356 41.22 -42.08 28.71
CA LEU A 356 41.90 -42.11 30.01
C LEU A 356 43.06 -43.12 30.09
N GLY A 357 43.22 -43.99 29.09
CA GLY A 357 44.21 -45.03 29.08
C GLY A 357 44.05 -46.11 30.19
N VAL A 358 42.75 -46.41 30.53
CA VAL A 358 42.40 -47.39 31.58
C VAL A 358 41.39 -48.40 31.05
N SER A 359 41.17 -49.50 31.79
CA SER A 359 40.18 -50.49 31.39
C SER A 359 38.73 -49.96 31.52
N VAL A 360 37.82 -50.46 30.69
CA VAL A 360 36.40 -50.12 30.70
C VAL A 360 35.77 -50.33 32.08
N GLU A 361 36.13 -51.43 32.76
CA GLU A 361 35.65 -51.72 34.10
C GLU A 361 36.13 -50.66 35.12
N ARG A 362 37.35 -50.16 34.94
CA ARG A 362 37.87 -49.08 35.82
C ARG A 362 37.07 -47.78 35.60
N VAL A 363 36.71 -47.43 34.39
CA VAL A 363 35.84 -46.27 34.12
C VAL A 363 34.48 -46.44 34.77
N ARG A 364 33.89 -47.65 34.68
CA ARG A 364 32.62 -47.96 35.34
C ARG A 364 32.68 -47.78 36.87
N GLN A 365 33.76 -48.25 37.49
CA GLN A 365 34.02 -48.07 38.93
C GLN A 365 34.11 -46.58 39.31
N ILE A 366 34.85 -45.79 38.54
CA ILE A 366 34.97 -44.33 38.73
C ILE A 366 33.58 -43.66 38.60
N GLN A 367 32.83 -44.02 37.57
CA GLN A 367 31.46 -43.51 37.37
C GLN A 367 30.55 -43.82 38.55
N MET A 368 30.52 -45.07 39.00
CA MET A 368 29.72 -45.49 40.13
C MET A 368 30.09 -44.75 41.42
N THR A 369 31.38 -44.52 41.65
CA THR A 369 31.89 -43.77 42.80
C THR A 369 31.48 -42.30 42.73
N ALA A 370 31.58 -41.69 41.56
CA ALA A 370 31.18 -40.32 41.32
C ALA A 370 29.64 -40.12 41.53
N LEU A 371 28.83 -41.00 40.91
CA LEU A 371 27.38 -40.96 41.08
C LEU A 371 26.92 -41.18 42.54
N ARG A 372 27.64 -42.04 43.32
CA ARG A 372 27.34 -42.21 44.74
C ARG A 372 27.62 -40.93 45.53
N LYS A 373 28.69 -40.19 45.20
CA LYS A 373 28.96 -38.90 45.84
C LYS A 373 27.89 -37.85 45.49
N LEU A 374 27.49 -37.78 44.21
CA LEU A 374 26.41 -36.89 43.76
C LEU A 374 25.03 -37.28 44.32
N SER A 375 24.84 -38.53 44.78
CA SER A 375 23.59 -38.99 45.39
C SER A 375 23.49 -38.66 46.88
N SER A 376 24.27 -37.70 47.40
CA SER A 376 24.13 -37.23 48.77
C SER A 376 22.74 -36.68 49.07
N PRO A 377 22.22 -36.83 50.33
CA PRO A 377 20.89 -36.36 50.65
C PRO A 377 20.63 -34.87 50.40
N ASP A 378 21.69 -34.06 50.60
CA ASP A 378 21.61 -32.60 50.43
C ASP A 378 21.51 -32.23 48.95
N LEU A 379 22.34 -32.80 48.07
CA LEU A 379 22.25 -32.59 46.63
C LEU A 379 20.94 -33.12 46.04
N ARG A 380 20.42 -34.26 46.58
CA ARG A 380 19.11 -34.77 46.18
C ARG A 380 17.99 -33.78 46.48
N ARG A 381 18.00 -33.11 47.63
CA ARG A 381 17.01 -32.06 47.94
C ARG A 381 17.12 -30.86 47.02
N GLN A 382 18.34 -30.44 46.75
CA GLN A 382 18.57 -29.29 45.84
C GLN A 382 18.07 -29.57 44.43
N PHE A 383 18.39 -30.74 43.86
CA PHE A 383 17.98 -31.11 42.52
C PHE A 383 16.51 -31.59 42.42
N SER A 384 15.84 -31.90 43.54
CA SER A 384 14.44 -32.28 43.49
C SER A 384 13.53 -31.17 43.02
N ALA A 385 13.91 -29.89 43.16
CA ALA A 385 13.16 -28.75 42.68
C ALA A 385 13.07 -28.68 41.13
N TYR A 386 14.06 -29.31 40.43
CA TYR A 386 14.09 -29.33 38.96
C TYR A 386 13.47 -30.59 38.32
N LEU A 387 12.89 -31.49 39.12
CA LEU A 387 12.32 -32.78 38.68
C LEU A 387 10.77 -32.78 38.62
N ASN A 388 10.12 -31.65 38.96
CA ASN A 388 8.67 -31.53 38.93
C ASN A 388 8.16 -30.79 37.71
#